data_75c02cfd402ce92f1b62f23c7b4a1608
#
_entry.id   75c02cfd402ce92f1b62f23c7b4a1608
#
_cell.length_a   1.000
_cell.length_b   1.000
_cell.length_c   1.000
_cell.angle_alpha   90.00
_cell.angle_beta   90.00
_cell.angle_gamma   90.00
#
_symmetry.space_group_name_H-M   'P 1'
#
loop_
_entity.id
_entity.type
_entity.pdbx_description
1 polymer ?
#
loop_
_entity_poly.entity_id
_entity_poly.type
_entity_poly.pdbx_seq_one_letter_code
_entity_poly.pdbx_strand_id
1 'polypeptide(L)'
;MIGLDTNALIRLLTEDDAAQAASVRKRLAPLDAVAESVLLNNVVLVETLWTLRRIYRFERAALRDLLEQLLSARTFCFEDRTTVAQAVALFASSAADFSDCLIATQNARLGCDCTVTFDKAMGALPQVELLRAKSA
;
A
#
# COMPACT_ATOMS: atom_id res chain seq x y z
N MET A 1 -1.33 15.44 14.05
CA MET A 1 -1.16 14.47 12.96
C MET A 1 -1.28 15.19 11.61
N ILE A 2 -0.40 14.90 10.70
CA ILE A 2 -0.49 15.41 9.32
C ILE A 2 -0.62 14.25 8.36
N GLY A 3 -1.20 14.51 7.18
CA GLY A 3 -1.29 13.49 6.12
C GLY A 3 -0.30 13.81 5.00
N LEU A 4 0.22 12.78 4.35
CA LEU A 4 0.97 12.93 3.11
C LEU A 4 0.07 12.58 1.93
N ASP A 5 0.24 13.31 0.82
CA ASP A 5 -0.31 12.85 -0.44
C ASP A 5 0.68 11.89 -1.13
N THR A 6 0.25 11.33 -2.25
CA THR A 6 1.05 10.35 -2.97
C THR A 6 2.41 10.91 -3.42
N ASN A 7 2.43 12.12 -3.95
CA ASN A 7 3.70 12.73 -4.42
C ASN A 7 4.66 12.99 -3.26
N ALA A 8 4.16 13.46 -2.12
CA ALA A 8 5.01 13.69 -0.95
C ALA A 8 5.63 12.38 -0.46
N LEU A 9 4.84 11.31 -0.40
CA LEU A 9 5.37 10.01 0.00
C LEU A 9 6.40 9.48 -1.02
N ILE A 10 6.12 9.60 -2.30
CA ILE A 10 7.07 9.16 -3.35
C ILE A 10 8.38 9.94 -3.24
N ARG A 11 8.34 11.25 -3.00
CA ARG A 11 9.57 12.04 -2.82
C ARG A 11 10.37 11.59 -1.61
N LEU A 12 9.70 11.17 -0.56
CA LEU A 12 10.38 10.60 0.62
C LEU A 12 11.06 9.27 0.30
N LEU A 13 10.48 8.47 -0.60
CA LEU A 13 10.93 7.11 -0.90
C LEU A 13 11.89 7.03 -2.10
N THR A 14 12.02 8.09 -2.88
CA THR A 14 12.87 8.12 -4.09
C THR A 14 13.82 9.32 -4.05
N GLU A 15 14.82 9.30 -4.94
CA GLU A 15 15.83 10.38 -5.02
C GLU A 15 15.73 11.17 -6.34
N ASP A 16 14.67 11.01 -7.11
CA ASP A 16 14.58 11.62 -8.45
C ASP A 16 14.28 13.12 -8.43
N ASP A 17 13.87 13.68 -7.29
CA ASP A 17 13.76 15.13 -7.07
C ASP A 17 14.31 15.47 -5.70
N ALA A 18 15.60 15.80 -5.67
CA ALA A 18 16.32 16.05 -4.43
C ALA A 18 15.77 17.25 -3.64
N ALA A 19 15.33 18.30 -4.33
CA ALA A 19 14.80 19.49 -3.68
C ALA A 19 13.46 19.20 -3.00
N GLN A 20 12.56 18.49 -3.67
CA GLN A 20 11.27 18.09 -3.08
C GLN A 20 11.47 17.08 -1.96
N ALA A 21 12.36 16.11 -2.13
CA ALA A 21 12.68 15.14 -1.07
C ALA A 21 13.20 15.84 0.18
N ALA A 22 14.11 16.80 0.02
CA ALA A 22 14.65 17.58 1.15
C ALA A 22 13.53 18.38 1.85
N SER A 23 12.60 18.94 1.09
CA SER A 23 11.48 19.70 1.63
C SER A 23 10.57 18.80 2.48
N VAL A 24 10.26 17.60 2.00
CA VAL A 24 9.45 16.63 2.76
C VAL A 24 10.18 16.22 4.04
N ARG A 25 11.47 15.86 3.95
CA ARG A 25 12.26 15.45 5.11
C ARG A 25 12.32 16.56 6.16
N LYS A 26 12.52 17.80 5.72
CA LYS A 26 12.53 18.94 6.62
C LYS A 26 11.22 19.11 7.37
N ARG A 27 10.10 18.94 6.66
CA ARG A 27 8.76 19.06 7.27
C ARG A 27 8.50 17.94 8.28
N LEU A 28 8.98 16.73 7.99
CA LEU A 28 8.75 15.58 8.86
C LEU A 28 9.74 15.46 10.03
N ALA A 29 10.90 16.09 9.95
CA ALA A 29 11.93 15.94 10.98
C ALA A 29 11.43 16.18 12.42
N PRO A 30 10.60 17.19 12.72
CA PRO A 30 10.07 17.36 14.08
C PRO A 30 9.15 16.25 14.54
N LEU A 31 8.64 15.42 13.61
CA LEU A 31 7.68 14.36 13.90
C LEU A 31 8.32 12.97 14.02
N ASP A 32 9.63 12.85 13.75
CA ASP A 32 10.32 11.55 13.76
C ASP A 32 10.20 10.83 15.10
N ALA A 33 10.17 11.56 16.20
CA ALA A 33 10.05 10.99 17.55
C ALA A 33 8.60 10.92 18.02
N VAL A 34 7.63 11.35 17.21
CA VAL A 34 6.21 11.40 17.59
C VAL A 34 5.48 10.25 16.93
N ALA A 35 5.03 9.29 17.74
CA ALA A 35 4.30 8.13 17.26
C ALA A 35 2.98 8.55 16.58
N GLU A 36 2.64 7.89 15.49
CA GLU A 36 1.37 8.06 14.76
C GLU A 36 1.08 9.52 14.37
N SER A 37 2.12 10.25 14.01
CA SER A 37 2.01 11.68 13.67
C SER A 37 1.82 11.94 12.18
N VAL A 38 2.05 10.95 11.31
CA VAL A 38 1.96 11.08 9.85
C VAL A 38 1.04 10.02 9.29
N LEU A 39 -0.10 10.45 8.74
CA LEU A 39 -1.09 9.55 8.17
C LEU A 39 -0.77 9.21 6.71
N LEU A 40 -0.77 7.91 6.44
CA LEU A 40 -0.77 7.35 5.10
C LEU A 40 -2.10 6.64 4.89
N ASN A 41 -3.02 7.27 4.16
CA ASN A 41 -4.33 6.65 3.93
C ASN A 41 -4.25 5.57 2.85
N ASN A 42 -5.31 4.79 2.70
CA ASN A 42 -5.33 3.65 1.77
C ASN A 42 -5.16 4.08 0.32
N VAL A 43 -5.75 5.20 -0.09
CA VAL A 43 -5.61 5.72 -1.46
C VAL A 43 -4.15 6.06 -1.75
N VAL A 44 -3.48 6.74 -0.82
CA VAL A 44 -2.06 7.09 -0.97
C VAL A 44 -1.19 5.84 -1.05
N LEU A 45 -1.45 4.83 -0.23
CA LEU A 45 -0.71 3.57 -0.28
C LEU A 45 -0.85 2.89 -1.64
N VAL A 46 -2.08 2.75 -2.13
CA VAL A 46 -2.35 2.10 -3.42
C VAL A 46 -1.70 2.85 -4.57
N GLU A 47 -1.88 4.17 -4.63
CA GLU A 47 -1.27 4.98 -5.69
C GLU A 47 0.26 4.94 -5.64
N THR A 48 0.83 4.97 -4.44
CA THR A 48 2.29 4.92 -4.26
C THR A 48 2.84 3.58 -4.76
N LEU A 49 2.27 2.48 -4.34
CA LEU A 49 2.74 1.14 -4.74
C LEU A 49 2.60 0.95 -6.25
N TRP A 50 1.49 1.40 -6.84
CA TRP A 50 1.28 1.35 -8.28
C TRP A 50 2.34 2.17 -9.02
N THR A 51 2.60 3.40 -8.57
CA THR A 51 3.57 4.30 -9.20
C THR A 51 4.99 3.74 -9.10
N LEU A 52 5.39 3.26 -7.93
CA LEU A 52 6.71 2.66 -7.75
C LEU A 52 6.89 1.44 -8.65
N ARG A 53 5.87 0.63 -8.81
CA ARG A 53 5.91 -0.55 -9.66
C ARG A 53 5.97 -0.17 -11.15
N ARG A 54 5.07 0.69 -11.61
CA ARG A 54 4.86 0.98 -13.03
C ARG A 54 5.83 2.02 -13.58
N ILE A 55 6.12 3.05 -12.82
CA ILE A 55 6.93 4.18 -13.27
C ILE A 55 8.39 4.00 -12.87
N TYR A 56 8.64 3.68 -11.60
CA TYR A 56 9.99 3.52 -11.06
C TYR A 56 10.54 2.10 -11.21
N ARG A 57 9.71 1.17 -11.65
CA ARG A 57 10.06 -0.24 -11.93
C ARG A 57 10.63 -0.98 -10.73
N PHE A 58 10.12 -0.68 -9.53
CA PHE A 58 10.50 -1.41 -8.33
C PHE A 58 10.11 -2.89 -8.47
N GLU A 59 11.01 -3.77 -8.07
CA GLU A 59 10.73 -5.20 -7.98
C GLU A 59 9.73 -5.47 -6.85
N ARG A 60 8.98 -6.55 -6.98
CA ARG A 60 7.98 -6.94 -5.99
C ARG A 60 8.57 -7.09 -4.58
N ALA A 61 9.77 -7.69 -4.46
CA ALA A 61 10.45 -7.83 -3.18
C ALA A 61 10.78 -6.48 -2.53
N ALA A 62 11.19 -5.50 -3.33
CA ALA A 62 11.47 -4.15 -2.84
C ALA A 62 10.19 -3.46 -2.33
N LEU A 63 9.07 -3.65 -3.02
CA LEU A 63 7.77 -3.12 -2.60
C LEU A 63 7.31 -3.74 -1.28
N ARG A 64 7.49 -5.05 -1.12
CA ARG A 64 7.18 -5.74 0.14
C ARG A 64 8.01 -5.18 1.29
N ASP A 65 9.32 -5.07 1.09
CA ASP A 65 10.22 -4.55 2.13
C ASP A 65 9.86 -3.12 2.52
N LEU A 66 9.50 -2.29 1.54
CA LEU A 66 9.06 -0.93 1.77
C LEU A 66 7.79 -0.88 2.61
N LEU A 67 6.79 -1.71 2.29
CA LEU A 67 5.55 -1.79 3.06
C LEU A 67 5.82 -2.22 4.51
N GLU A 68 6.70 -3.20 4.70
CA GLU A 68 7.09 -3.65 6.04
C GLU A 68 7.80 -2.55 6.82
N GLN A 69 8.66 -1.77 6.16
CA GLN A 69 9.32 -0.63 6.79
C GLN A 69 8.33 0.45 7.19
N LEU A 70 7.36 0.76 6.34
CA LEU A 70 6.32 1.74 6.68
C LEU A 70 5.49 1.29 7.88
N LEU A 71 5.14 0.02 7.95
CA LEU A 71 4.40 -0.55 9.08
C LEU A 71 5.23 -0.56 10.37
N SER A 72 6.55 -0.72 10.28
CA SER A 72 7.45 -0.78 11.43
C SER A 72 7.78 0.59 11.98
N ALA A 73 7.73 1.64 11.16
CA ALA A 73 8.09 2.99 11.57
C ALA A 73 6.98 3.57 12.45
N ARG A 74 7.33 3.95 13.68
CA ARG A 74 6.37 4.45 14.67
C ARG A 74 5.69 5.74 14.25
N THR A 75 6.34 6.53 13.42
CA THR A 75 5.84 7.81 12.93
C THR A 75 4.56 7.68 12.11
N PHE A 76 4.42 6.58 11.35
CA PHE A 76 3.30 6.44 10.42
C PHE A 76 2.05 5.86 11.07
N CYS A 77 0.93 6.43 10.67
CA CYS A 77 -0.42 6.04 11.05
C CYS A 77 -1.17 5.60 9.78
N PHE A 78 -2.10 4.68 9.92
CA PHE A 78 -2.89 4.13 8.81
C PHE A 78 -4.37 4.24 9.14
N GLU A 79 -5.25 4.20 8.13
CA GLU A 79 -6.70 4.19 8.38
C GLU A 79 -7.08 3.00 9.27
N ASP A 80 -6.53 1.83 8.95
CA ASP A 80 -6.67 0.62 9.78
C ASP A 80 -5.38 -0.20 9.62
N ARG A 81 -4.53 -0.13 10.63
CA ARG A 81 -3.23 -0.82 10.61
C ARG A 81 -3.39 -2.33 10.44
N THR A 82 -4.38 -2.94 11.06
CA THR A 82 -4.62 -4.39 10.96
C THR A 82 -4.95 -4.77 9.52
N THR A 83 -5.81 -4.01 8.86
CA THR A 83 -6.16 -4.24 7.45
C THR A 83 -4.91 -4.14 6.56
N VAL A 84 -4.12 -3.09 6.74
CA VAL A 84 -2.89 -2.89 5.94
C VAL A 84 -1.90 -4.04 6.20
N ALA A 85 -1.69 -4.43 7.45
CA ALA A 85 -0.77 -5.51 7.80
C ALA A 85 -1.22 -6.85 7.19
N GLN A 86 -2.50 -7.16 7.20
CA GLN A 86 -3.04 -8.36 6.56
C GLN A 86 -2.86 -8.32 5.04
N ALA A 87 -3.11 -7.17 4.42
CA ALA A 87 -2.91 -6.99 2.99
C ALA A 87 -1.44 -7.16 2.60
N VAL A 88 -0.51 -6.66 3.40
CA VAL A 88 0.94 -6.82 3.18
C VAL A 88 1.32 -8.31 3.27
N ALA A 89 0.77 -9.04 4.23
CA ALA A 89 1.02 -10.48 4.36
C ALA A 89 0.52 -11.24 3.13
N LEU A 90 -0.68 -10.90 2.61
CA LEU A 90 -1.19 -11.50 1.37
C LEU A 90 -0.32 -11.13 0.18
N PHE A 91 0.13 -9.91 0.09
CA PHE A 91 1.04 -9.47 -0.98
C PHE A 91 2.34 -10.27 -0.96
N ALA A 92 2.90 -10.51 0.21
CA ALA A 92 4.13 -11.29 0.37
C ALA A 92 3.96 -12.78 -0.03
N SER A 93 2.76 -13.33 0.14
CA SER A 93 2.50 -14.77 -0.07
C SER A 93 1.72 -15.09 -1.35
N SER A 94 1.49 -14.13 -2.22
CA SER A 94 0.70 -14.31 -3.44
C SER A 94 1.34 -13.61 -4.63
N ALA A 95 0.74 -13.76 -5.81
CA ALA A 95 1.12 -13.04 -7.02
C ALA A 95 0.25 -11.82 -7.29
N ALA A 96 -0.73 -11.54 -6.43
CA ALA A 96 -1.66 -10.42 -6.60
C ALA A 96 -0.99 -9.08 -6.32
N ASP A 97 -1.46 -8.02 -6.98
CA ASP A 97 -0.99 -6.67 -6.70
C ASP A 97 -1.42 -6.23 -5.30
N PHE A 98 -0.67 -5.30 -4.71
CA PHE A 98 -0.99 -4.81 -3.37
C PHE A 98 -2.39 -4.21 -3.29
N SER A 99 -2.80 -3.45 -4.32
CA SER A 99 -4.16 -2.89 -4.36
C SER A 99 -5.24 -3.97 -4.27
N ASP A 100 -5.06 -5.09 -4.95
CA ASP A 100 -5.99 -6.22 -4.93
C ASP A 100 -5.99 -6.90 -3.56
N CYS A 101 -4.82 -7.05 -2.95
CA CYS A 101 -4.72 -7.59 -1.59
C CYS A 101 -5.44 -6.68 -0.58
N LEU A 102 -5.31 -5.37 -0.72
CA LEU A 102 -5.97 -4.41 0.16
C LEU A 102 -7.48 -4.41 -0.04
N ILE A 103 -7.95 -4.45 -1.29
CA ILE A 103 -9.38 -4.54 -1.61
C ILE A 103 -9.98 -5.80 -0.98
N ALA A 104 -9.37 -6.95 -1.21
CA ALA A 104 -9.88 -8.22 -0.70
C ALA A 104 -9.92 -8.24 0.83
N THR A 105 -8.86 -7.76 1.47
CA THR A 105 -8.77 -7.70 2.93
C THR A 105 -9.82 -6.74 3.50
N GLN A 106 -9.92 -5.55 2.94
CA GLN A 106 -10.88 -4.55 3.39
C GLN A 106 -12.32 -5.03 3.26
N ASN A 107 -12.66 -5.64 2.12
CA ASN A 107 -13.99 -6.18 1.88
C ASN A 107 -14.35 -7.28 2.90
N ALA A 108 -13.43 -8.21 3.14
CA ALA A 108 -13.64 -9.27 4.12
C ALA A 108 -13.85 -8.71 5.54
N ARG A 109 -13.07 -7.72 5.93
CA ARG A 109 -13.19 -7.10 7.26
C ARG A 109 -14.46 -6.27 7.40
N LEU A 110 -15.00 -5.75 6.30
CA LEU A 110 -16.27 -5.02 6.30
C LEU A 110 -17.49 -5.96 6.24
N GLY A 111 -17.28 -7.27 6.17
CA GLY A 111 -18.35 -8.25 6.25
C GLY A 111 -18.76 -8.87 4.93
N CYS A 112 -18.02 -8.65 3.85
CA CYS A 112 -18.32 -9.33 2.58
C CYS A 112 -17.98 -10.82 2.68
N ASP A 113 -18.88 -11.66 2.19
CA ASP A 113 -18.63 -13.10 2.12
C ASP A 113 -17.49 -13.42 1.16
N CYS A 114 -17.42 -12.68 0.05
CA CYS A 114 -16.33 -12.79 -0.92
C CYS A 114 -16.20 -11.49 -1.71
N THR A 115 -15.07 -11.34 -2.38
CA THR A 115 -14.86 -10.33 -3.41
C THR A 115 -14.82 -11.03 -4.75
N VAL A 116 -15.53 -10.51 -5.75
CA VAL A 116 -15.53 -11.09 -7.10
C VAL A 116 -14.55 -10.35 -7.98
N THR A 117 -13.86 -11.07 -8.84
CA THR A 117 -12.84 -10.52 -9.73
C THR A 117 -12.73 -11.29 -11.03
N PHE A 118 -12.23 -10.64 -12.07
CA PHE A 118 -11.80 -11.32 -13.29
C PHE A 118 -10.27 -11.50 -13.32
N ASP A 119 -9.54 -10.97 -12.35
CA ASP A 119 -8.09 -11.08 -12.29
C ASP A 119 -7.69 -12.43 -11.71
N LYS A 120 -6.87 -13.18 -12.47
CA LYS A 120 -6.49 -14.53 -12.10
C LYS A 120 -5.65 -14.59 -10.82
N ALA A 121 -4.70 -13.68 -10.68
CA ALA A 121 -3.84 -13.65 -9.50
C ALA A 121 -4.63 -13.27 -8.24
N MET A 122 -5.52 -12.29 -8.35
CA MET A 122 -6.42 -11.91 -7.26
C MET A 122 -7.38 -13.03 -6.89
N GLY A 123 -7.82 -13.81 -7.88
CA GLY A 123 -8.75 -14.94 -7.68
C GLY A 123 -8.19 -16.06 -6.81
N ALA A 124 -6.86 -16.10 -6.61
CA ALA A 124 -6.21 -17.07 -5.72
C ALA A 124 -6.20 -16.64 -4.25
N LEU A 125 -6.60 -15.40 -3.94
CA LEU A 125 -6.62 -14.89 -2.57
C LEU A 125 -7.79 -15.50 -1.77
N PRO A 126 -7.66 -15.59 -0.42
CA PRO A 126 -8.77 -16.03 0.42
C PRO A 126 -10.00 -15.13 0.26
N GLN A 127 -11.17 -15.73 0.28
CA GLN A 127 -12.48 -15.05 0.17
C GLN A 127 -12.60 -14.21 -1.11
N VAL A 128 -11.96 -14.64 -2.18
CA VAL A 128 -12.08 -14.04 -3.52
C VAL A 128 -12.57 -15.11 -4.49
N GLU A 129 -13.58 -14.74 -5.28
CA GLU A 129 -14.17 -15.59 -6.32
C GLU A 129 -13.75 -15.10 -7.69
N LEU A 130 -13.07 -15.95 -8.44
CA LEU A 130 -12.69 -15.65 -9.81
C LEU A 130 -13.89 -15.89 -10.75
N LEU A 131 -14.35 -14.82 -11.39
CA LEU A 131 -15.37 -14.91 -12.42
C LEU A 131 -14.71 -15.17 -13.77
N ARG A 132 -15.46 -15.82 -14.65
CA ARG A 132 -15.04 -16.06 -16.03
C ARG A 132 -16.11 -15.57 -16.98
N ALA A 133 -15.72 -14.74 -17.94
CA ALA A 133 -16.65 -14.34 -18.98
C ALA A 133 -16.96 -15.54 -19.88
N LYS A 134 -18.24 -15.71 -20.24
CA LYS A 134 -18.62 -16.73 -21.20
C LYS A 134 -18.13 -16.34 -22.58
N SER A 135 -17.57 -17.31 -23.31
CA SER A 135 -17.32 -17.14 -24.75
C SER A 135 -18.63 -16.93 -25.48
N ALA A 136 -18.69 -15.93 -26.36
CA ALA A 136 -19.86 -15.67 -27.19
C ALA A 136 -20.01 -16.77 -28.23
#